data_a8affbc2a02bbfbe1e98fc36414e8ff6
#
_entry.id   a8affbc2a02bbfbe1e98fc36414e8ff6
#
_cell.length_a   1.000
_cell.length_b   1.000
_cell.length_c   1.000
_cell.angle_alpha   90.00
_cell.angle_beta   90.00
_cell.angle_gamma   90.00
#
_symmetry.space_group_name_H-M   'P 1'
#
loop_
_entity.id
_entity.type
_entity.pdbx_description
1 polymer ?
#
loop_
_entity_poly.entity_id
_entity_poly.type
_entity_poly.pdbx_seq_one_letter_code
_entity_poly.pdbx_strand_id
1 'polypeptide(L)'
;MARNSRSKPVKTASSSRLTIKWHQAASDVEGFDSLAELALDMRSSWQHDTDHIWRQLDAALWGLTHNPWVVLQTVSREKLEDVFADPAFRRNVDNLVQAQRDATSAPGWFQQTCPQSSLTCVAYFSMEFMLSEALPIYSGG
;
A
#
# COMPACT_ATOMS: atom_id res chain seq x y z
N MET A 1 -55.35 15.99 17.43
CA MET A 1 -54.56 16.43 16.22
C MET A 1 -53.11 16.00 16.40
N ALA A 2 -52.72 14.91 15.82
CA ALA A 2 -51.36 14.37 15.88
C ALA A 2 -50.58 14.80 14.61
N ARG A 3 -49.50 15.57 14.78
CA ARG A 3 -48.61 15.96 13.69
C ARG A 3 -47.65 14.82 13.37
N ASN A 4 -47.88 14.20 12.22
CA ASN A 4 -47.02 13.16 11.65
C ASN A 4 -45.80 13.87 10.96
N SER A 5 -44.62 13.90 11.60
CA SER A 5 -43.40 14.41 10.99
C SER A 5 -42.68 13.25 10.26
N ARG A 6 -42.87 13.17 8.94
CA ARG A 6 -42.07 12.30 8.08
C ARG A 6 -40.63 12.80 8.01
N SER A 7 -39.71 12.07 8.61
CA SER A 7 -38.28 12.24 8.41
C SER A 7 -37.90 11.86 6.98
N LYS A 8 -37.26 12.78 6.24
CA LYS A 8 -36.71 12.53 4.92
C LYS A 8 -35.49 11.60 5.03
N PRO A 9 -35.33 10.63 4.11
CA PRO A 9 -34.15 9.78 4.10
C PRO A 9 -32.90 10.61 3.81
N VAL A 10 -31.90 10.45 4.66
CA VAL A 10 -30.54 11.00 4.44
C VAL A 10 -29.96 10.28 3.23
N LYS A 11 -29.67 11.02 2.16
CA LYS A 11 -28.93 10.51 1.03
C LYS A 11 -27.50 10.22 1.50
N THR A 12 -27.15 8.94 1.60
CA THR A 12 -25.78 8.48 1.73
C THR A 12 -24.98 9.01 0.55
N ALA A 13 -24.03 9.89 0.83
CA ALA A 13 -23.09 10.38 -0.18
C ALA A 13 -22.27 9.16 -0.68
N SER A 14 -22.39 8.89 -1.97
CA SER A 14 -21.51 7.96 -2.66
C SER A 14 -20.07 8.40 -2.41
N SER A 15 -19.30 7.55 -1.73
CA SER A 15 -17.86 7.71 -1.58
C SER A 15 -17.26 7.70 -2.99
N SER A 16 -17.05 8.89 -3.55
CA SER A 16 -16.20 9.03 -4.72
C SER A 16 -14.80 8.63 -4.29
N ARG A 17 -14.38 7.40 -4.61
CA ARG A 17 -12.98 7.01 -4.56
C ARG A 17 -12.22 8.07 -5.34
N LEU A 18 -11.34 8.79 -4.65
CA LEU A 18 -10.32 9.62 -5.29
C LEU A 18 -9.44 8.67 -6.09
N THR A 19 -9.81 8.43 -7.34
CA THR A 19 -8.96 7.74 -8.30
C THR A 19 -7.87 8.74 -8.67
N ILE A 20 -6.78 8.70 -7.91
CA ILE A 20 -5.55 9.38 -8.28
C ILE A 20 -5.16 8.76 -9.62
N LYS A 21 -5.17 9.56 -10.67
CA LYS A 21 -4.73 9.15 -12.02
C LYS A 21 -3.21 9.03 -11.99
N TRP A 22 -2.72 7.94 -11.44
CA TRP A 22 -1.33 7.53 -11.60
C TRP A 22 -1.12 7.20 -13.07
N HIS A 23 0.06 7.47 -13.60
CA HIS A 23 0.39 7.33 -15.02
C HIS A 23 -0.33 6.14 -15.67
N GLN A 24 -1.34 6.44 -16.47
CA GLN A 24 -2.24 5.46 -17.10
C GLN A 24 -1.53 4.46 -18.03
N ALA A 25 -0.24 4.68 -18.32
CA ALA A 25 0.50 3.88 -19.29
C ALA A 25 0.91 2.47 -18.80
N ALA A 26 0.97 2.25 -17.49
CA ALA A 26 1.47 0.99 -16.93
C ALA A 26 0.47 0.29 -15.98
N SER A 27 -0.57 0.97 -15.53
CA SER A 27 -1.53 0.45 -14.54
C SER A 27 -2.41 -0.71 -15.05
N ASP A 28 -2.43 -0.96 -16.35
CA ASP A 28 -3.14 -2.06 -16.99
C ASP A 28 -2.23 -3.27 -17.28
N VAL A 29 -0.94 -3.19 -16.91
CA VAL A 29 -0.03 -4.33 -16.99
C VAL A 29 -0.35 -5.32 -15.88
N GLU A 30 -0.45 -6.60 -16.24
CA GLU A 30 -0.66 -7.68 -15.28
C GLU A 30 0.42 -7.66 -14.20
N GLY A 31 0.01 -7.67 -12.93
CA GLY A 31 0.92 -7.63 -11.78
C GLY A 31 1.26 -6.23 -11.26
N PHE A 32 0.86 -5.15 -11.96
CA PHE A 32 1.09 -3.79 -11.47
C PHE A 32 0.45 -3.54 -10.10
N ASP A 33 -0.79 -4.01 -9.89
CA ASP A 33 -1.49 -3.86 -8.61
C ASP A 33 -0.76 -4.54 -7.46
N SER A 34 -0.15 -5.72 -7.72
CA SER A 34 0.67 -6.43 -6.75
C SER A 34 1.92 -5.64 -6.36
N LEU A 35 2.59 -5.01 -7.33
CA LEU A 35 3.71 -4.11 -7.05
C LEU A 35 3.28 -2.86 -6.30
N ALA A 36 2.11 -2.29 -6.61
CA ALA A 36 1.57 -1.14 -5.89
C ALA A 36 1.24 -1.49 -4.43
N GLU A 37 0.69 -2.68 -4.18
CA GLU A 37 0.45 -3.19 -2.83
C GLU A 37 1.77 -3.30 -2.05
N LEU A 38 2.82 -3.87 -2.66
CA LEU A 38 4.15 -3.98 -2.04
C LEU A 38 4.83 -2.63 -1.84
N ALA A 39 4.67 -1.69 -2.78
CA ALA A 39 5.26 -0.36 -2.68
C ALA A 39 4.67 0.48 -1.54
N LEU A 40 3.45 0.18 -1.12
CA LEU A 40 2.77 0.84 -0.01
C LEU A 40 2.88 0.06 1.32
N ASP A 41 3.59 -1.06 1.31
CA ASP A 41 3.81 -1.83 2.54
C ASP A 41 4.84 -1.14 3.43
N MET A 42 4.36 -0.54 4.52
CA MET A 42 5.21 0.17 5.49
C MET A 42 6.25 -0.73 6.16
N ARG A 43 6.07 -2.05 6.17
CA ARG A 43 7.04 -3.00 6.71
C ARG A 43 8.37 -2.97 5.94
N SER A 44 8.34 -2.59 4.67
CA SER A 44 9.54 -2.40 3.85
C SER A 44 10.54 -1.38 4.45
N SER A 45 10.09 -0.52 5.36
CA SER A 45 10.96 0.43 6.07
C SER A 45 11.95 -0.24 7.03
N TRP A 46 11.69 -1.49 7.44
CA TRP A 46 12.56 -2.28 8.34
C TRP A 46 12.77 -3.72 7.89
N GLN A 47 11.98 -4.21 6.94
CA GLN A 47 12.14 -5.52 6.30
C GLN A 47 12.51 -5.31 4.84
N HIS A 48 13.69 -5.77 4.44
CA HIS A 48 14.24 -5.54 3.10
C HIS A 48 13.97 -6.69 2.14
N ASP A 49 12.96 -7.51 2.43
CA ASP A 49 12.62 -8.69 1.63
C ASP A 49 12.18 -8.34 0.21
N THR A 50 11.64 -7.13 0.01
CA THR A 50 11.18 -6.64 -1.30
C THR A 50 12.25 -5.91 -2.11
N ASP A 51 13.40 -5.59 -1.53
CA ASP A 51 14.47 -4.79 -2.17
C ASP A 51 14.89 -5.33 -3.54
N HIS A 52 14.95 -6.65 -3.69
CA HIS A 52 15.38 -7.29 -4.93
C HIS A 52 14.37 -7.07 -6.08
N ILE A 53 13.08 -6.92 -5.78
CA ILE A 53 12.04 -6.59 -6.77
C ILE A 53 12.32 -5.21 -7.37
N TRP A 54 12.56 -4.22 -6.53
CA TRP A 54 12.80 -2.83 -6.95
C TRP A 54 14.11 -2.68 -7.72
N ARG A 55 15.15 -3.43 -7.32
CA ARG A 55 16.42 -3.49 -8.07
C ARG A 55 16.26 -4.12 -9.45
N GLN A 56 15.39 -5.09 -9.63
CA GLN A 56 15.12 -5.69 -10.94
C GLN A 56 14.36 -4.74 -11.87
N LEU A 57 13.51 -3.90 -11.32
CA LEU A 57 12.79 -2.86 -12.08
C LEU A 57 13.73 -1.74 -12.49
N ASP A 58 14.43 -1.12 -11.55
CA ASP A 58 15.42 -0.08 -11.81
C ASP A 58 16.48 -0.05 -10.70
N ALA A 59 17.62 -0.69 -10.94
CA ALA A 59 18.70 -0.75 -9.95
C ALA A 59 19.35 0.60 -9.65
N ALA A 60 19.43 1.48 -10.66
CA ALA A 60 20.06 2.79 -10.51
C ALA A 60 19.17 3.71 -9.66
N LEU A 61 17.88 3.78 -9.99
CA LEU A 61 16.92 4.59 -9.25
C LEU A 61 16.70 4.05 -7.85
N TRP A 62 16.63 2.72 -7.68
CA TRP A 62 16.57 2.11 -6.36
C TRP A 62 17.77 2.48 -5.51
N GLY A 63 18.99 2.39 -6.07
CA GLY A 63 20.23 2.76 -5.36
C GLY A 63 20.29 4.22 -4.92
N LEU A 64 19.60 5.11 -5.64
CA LEU A 64 19.54 6.54 -5.32
C LEU A 64 18.45 6.88 -4.30
N THR A 65 17.30 6.21 -4.36
CA THR A 65 16.12 6.66 -3.64
C THR A 65 15.69 5.72 -2.52
N HIS A 66 15.97 4.42 -2.64
CA HIS A 66 15.42 3.37 -1.78
C HIS A 66 13.89 3.50 -1.60
N ASN A 67 13.21 4.09 -2.59
CA ASN A 67 11.79 4.38 -2.55
C ASN A 67 11.05 3.54 -3.60
N PRO A 68 10.32 2.49 -3.18
CA PRO A 68 9.57 1.60 -4.08
C PRO A 68 8.59 2.36 -4.96
N TRP A 69 7.96 3.38 -4.38
CA TRP A 69 6.94 4.15 -5.06
C TRP A 69 7.52 4.99 -6.20
N VAL A 70 8.68 5.60 -6.00
CA VAL A 70 9.39 6.36 -7.04
C VAL A 70 9.79 5.43 -8.18
N VAL A 71 10.31 4.23 -7.88
CA VAL A 71 10.64 3.23 -8.90
C VAL A 71 9.39 2.84 -9.70
N LEU A 72 8.29 2.54 -9.02
CA LEU A 72 7.04 2.12 -9.67
C LEU A 72 6.43 3.22 -10.54
N GLN A 73 6.55 4.48 -10.14
CA GLN A 73 6.04 5.62 -10.91
C GLN A 73 6.83 5.91 -12.19
N THR A 74 8.10 5.51 -12.25
CA THR A 74 9.02 5.85 -13.34
C THR A 74 9.30 4.70 -14.27
N VAL A 75 9.02 3.45 -13.84
CA VAL A 75 9.25 2.27 -14.65
C VAL A 75 8.38 2.29 -15.92
N SER A 76 8.98 1.95 -17.05
CA SER A 76 8.26 1.87 -18.32
C SER A 76 7.36 0.64 -18.39
N ARG A 77 6.29 0.75 -19.19
CA ARG A 77 5.41 -0.40 -19.48
C ARG A 77 6.20 -1.59 -20.03
N GLU A 78 7.06 -1.34 -21.01
CA GLU A 78 7.88 -2.35 -21.63
C GLU A 78 8.74 -3.11 -20.61
N LYS A 79 9.37 -2.38 -19.67
CA LYS A 79 10.16 -2.98 -18.60
C LYS A 79 9.32 -3.83 -17.66
N LEU A 80 8.09 -3.40 -17.34
CA LEU A 80 7.16 -4.19 -16.53
C LEU A 80 6.77 -5.49 -17.24
N GLU A 81 6.39 -5.40 -18.51
CA GLU A 81 6.04 -6.56 -19.33
C GLU A 81 7.21 -7.56 -19.41
N ASP A 82 8.44 -7.05 -19.58
CA ASP A 82 9.65 -7.88 -19.61
C ASP A 82 9.89 -8.63 -18.30
N VAL A 83 9.85 -7.95 -17.17
CA VAL A 83 10.11 -8.62 -15.88
C VAL A 83 8.99 -9.58 -15.50
N PHE A 84 7.75 -9.27 -15.83
CA PHE A 84 6.61 -10.16 -15.62
C PHE A 84 6.53 -11.31 -16.64
N ALA A 85 7.29 -11.26 -17.74
CA ALA A 85 7.47 -12.43 -18.61
C ALA A 85 8.28 -13.54 -17.93
N ASP A 86 9.13 -13.22 -16.93
CA ASP A 86 9.85 -14.20 -16.12
C ASP A 86 8.93 -14.83 -15.05
N PRO A 87 8.67 -16.15 -15.14
CA PRO A 87 7.85 -16.84 -14.14
C PRO A 87 8.46 -16.82 -12.73
N ALA A 88 9.78 -16.66 -12.60
CA ALA A 88 10.44 -16.58 -11.30
C ALA A 88 10.14 -15.23 -10.62
N PHE A 89 10.17 -14.14 -11.39
CA PHE A 89 9.80 -12.83 -10.91
C PHE A 89 8.32 -12.79 -10.43
N ARG A 90 7.39 -13.33 -11.24
CA ARG A 90 5.98 -13.45 -10.85
C ARG A 90 5.80 -14.16 -9.51
N ARG A 91 6.35 -15.38 -9.40
CA ARG A 91 6.26 -16.15 -8.16
C ARG A 91 6.81 -15.40 -6.96
N ASN A 92 7.90 -14.65 -7.17
CA ASN A 92 8.48 -13.82 -6.10
C ASN A 92 7.51 -12.74 -5.63
N VAL A 93 6.94 -11.99 -6.57
CA VAL A 93 5.93 -10.95 -6.27
C VAL A 93 4.74 -11.57 -5.54
N ASP A 94 4.18 -12.67 -6.06
CA ASP A 94 3.03 -13.37 -5.45
C ASP A 94 3.33 -13.83 -4.03
N ASN A 95 4.51 -14.41 -3.80
CA ASN A 95 4.93 -14.87 -2.47
C ASN A 95 5.06 -13.71 -1.48
N LEU A 96 5.60 -12.57 -1.92
CA LEU A 96 5.76 -11.38 -1.07
C LEU A 96 4.40 -10.76 -0.73
N VAL A 97 3.50 -10.66 -1.71
CA VAL A 97 2.12 -10.18 -1.48
C VAL A 97 1.38 -11.11 -0.51
N GLN A 98 1.53 -12.44 -0.70
CA GLN A 98 0.91 -13.39 0.22
C GLN A 98 1.49 -13.26 1.64
N ALA A 99 2.80 -13.15 1.78
CA ALA A 99 3.45 -12.96 3.08
C ALA A 99 3.00 -11.66 3.77
N GLN A 100 2.79 -10.58 3.00
CA GLN A 100 2.23 -9.33 3.50
C GLN A 100 0.80 -9.52 4.02
N ARG A 101 -0.05 -10.18 3.26
CA ARG A 101 -1.44 -10.44 3.64
C ARG A 101 -1.53 -11.31 4.88
N ASP A 102 -0.71 -12.35 4.94
CA ASP A 102 -0.63 -13.24 6.10
C ASP A 102 -0.19 -12.49 7.36
N ALA A 103 0.84 -11.64 7.24
CA ALA A 103 1.33 -10.83 8.36
C ALA A 103 0.30 -9.79 8.82
N THR A 104 -0.48 -9.22 7.89
CA THR A 104 -1.53 -8.25 8.21
C THR A 104 -2.73 -8.93 8.86
N SER A 105 -3.02 -10.18 8.49
CA SER A 105 -4.14 -10.97 9.02
C SER A 105 -3.82 -11.66 10.34
N ALA A 106 -2.53 -11.86 10.64
CA ALA A 106 -2.10 -12.54 11.86
C ALA A 106 -2.48 -11.72 13.10
N PRO A 107 -2.97 -12.37 14.17
CA PRO A 107 -3.23 -11.68 15.43
C PRO A 107 -1.93 -11.07 15.98
N GLY A 108 -1.92 -9.76 16.20
CA GLY A 108 -0.79 -9.08 16.84
C GLY A 108 -0.63 -9.47 18.31
N TRP A 109 0.48 -9.03 18.93
CA TRP A 109 0.76 -9.28 20.34
C TRP A 109 -0.42 -8.93 21.27
N PHE A 110 -1.05 -7.78 21.04
CA PHE A 110 -2.16 -7.32 21.87
C PHE A 110 -3.36 -8.27 21.81
N GLN A 111 -3.77 -8.71 20.63
CA GLN A 111 -4.88 -9.64 20.45
C GLN A 111 -4.60 -10.99 21.08
N GLN A 112 -3.36 -11.45 21.04
CA GLN A 112 -2.94 -12.71 21.67
C GLN A 112 -2.91 -12.60 23.20
N THR A 113 -2.44 -11.47 23.73
CA THR A 113 -2.25 -11.28 25.19
C THR A 113 -3.53 -10.83 25.88
N CYS A 114 -4.39 -10.07 25.19
CA CYS A 114 -5.61 -9.49 25.74
C CYS A 114 -6.86 -9.87 24.91
N PRO A 115 -7.15 -11.16 24.71
CA PRO A 115 -8.23 -11.60 23.79
C PRO A 115 -9.63 -11.17 24.20
N GLN A 116 -9.82 -10.79 25.47
CA GLN A 116 -11.11 -10.31 26.00
C GLN A 116 -11.22 -8.78 26.04
N SER A 117 -10.23 -8.07 25.50
CA SER A 117 -10.29 -6.62 25.48
C SER A 117 -11.34 -6.11 24.51
N SER A 118 -12.11 -5.11 24.92
CA SER A 118 -13.02 -4.38 24.04
C SER A 118 -12.31 -3.36 23.12
N LEU A 119 -11.02 -3.18 23.29
CA LEU A 119 -10.21 -2.28 22.48
C LEU A 119 -9.96 -2.89 21.10
N THR A 120 -10.55 -2.29 20.07
CA THR A 120 -10.47 -2.79 18.68
C THR A 120 -9.54 -1.99 17.80
N CYS A 121 -9.26 -0.74 18.16
CA CYS A 121 -8.42 0.14 17.36
C CYS A 121 -7.71 1.18 18.25
N VAL A 122 -6.44 1.42 17.94
CA VAL A 122 -5.68 2.56 18.47
C VAL A 122 -5.16 3.35 17.28
N ALA A 123 -5.44 4.65 17.26
CA ALA A 123 -4.92 5.55 16.26
C ALA A 123 -4.01 6.59 16.94
N TYR A 124 -2.81 6.74 16.42
CA TYR A 124 -1.89 7.79 16.85
C TYR A 124 -1.71 8.79 15.71
N PHE A 125 -2.04 10.04 15.99
CA PHE A 125 -1.93 11.13 15.03
C PHE A 125 -0.72 11.98 15.37
N SER A 126 0.27 11.98 14.50
CA SER A 126 1.45 12.83 14.63
C SER A 126 1.94 13.26 13.26
N MET A 127 2.40 14.49 13.17
CA MET A 127 3.08 15.02 11.99
C MET A 127 4.61 14.98 12.15
N GLU A 128 5.11 14.40 13.22
CA GLU A 128 6.53 14.38 13.57
C GLU A 128 7.24 13.06 13.19
N PHE A 129 6.50 12.06 12.72
CA PHE A 129 7.07 10.78 12.30
C PHE A 129 7.20 10.71 10.78
N MET A 130 8.42 10.67 10.28
CA MET A 130 8.69 10.27 8.92
C MET A 130 8.69 8.73 8.84
N LEU A 131 7.61 8.16 8.35
CA LEU A 131 7.49 6.71 8.18
C LEU A 131 8.12 6.23 6.88
N SER A 132 8.02 7.03 5.82
CA SER A 132 8.56 6.74 4.50
C SER A 132 8.56 8.03 3.66
N GLU A 133 9.49 8.15 2.72
CA GLU A 133 9.47 9.25 1.73
C GLU A 133 8.24 9.21 0.83
N ALA A 134 7.61 8.03 0.66
CA ALA A 134 6.35 7.88 -0.05
C ALA A 134 5.16 8.53 0.69
N LEU A 135 5.30 8.75 1.99
CA LEU A 135 4.34 9.47 2.81
C LEU A 135 5.00 10.76 3.31
N PRO A 136 4.87 11.88 2.59
CA PRO A 136 5.44 13.14 3.03
C PRO A 136 4.70 13.58 4.30
N ILE A 137 5.35 13.35 5.43
CA ILE A 137 4.90 13.84 6.72
C ILE A 137 5.67 15.11 6.99
N TYR A 138 4.94 16.22 7.06
CA TYR A 138 5.51 17.49 7.41
C TYR A 138 5.78 17.53 8.92
N SER A 139 7.05 17.48 9.31
CA SER A 139 7.43 17.85 10.67
C SER A 139 7.48 19.37 10.70
N GLY A 140 6.56 19.99 11.43
CA GLY A 140 6.66 21.41 11.74
C GLY A 140 7.96 21.66 12.52
N GLY A 141 8.93 22.29 11.86
CA GLY A 141 10.13 22.75 12.50
C GLY A 141 9.84 23.99 13.37
#